data_a9db485aba7e1aa3dc3188f5aabc1420
#
_entry.id   a9db485aba7e1aa3dc3188f5aabc1420
#
_cell.length_a   1.000
_cell.length_b   1.000
_cell.length_c   1.000
_cell.angle_alpha   90.00
_cell.angle_beta   90.00
_cell.angle_gamma   90.00
#
_symmetry.space_group_name_H-M   'P 1'
#
loop_
_entity.id
_entity.type
_entity.pdbx_description
1 polymer ?
#
loop_
_entity_poly.entity_id
_entity_poly.type
_entity_poly.pdbx_seq_one_letter_code
_entity_poly.pdbx_strand_id
1 'polypeptide(L)'
;MIKSLYFDNTAYQYAYELERLIRNFSLPHRLEFYTDRIPDGTDYAYFCADNGKLSVTVSDNDTVYKESSDVCEPSDYENELCRLLCRCMERHGHAPLPWGILTGVRPVKYIRSIYETRDNAEKYLRNSLLVSDKKIQLANDVIRIQKPVLDSLDLKKISLYVSIPFCPSRCSYCSFISASGEGALKLIDDYFGLLLKELDIYTDIVKRFSLKVDTVYIGGGTPTTLSASQLDRLIDKLGEFDIANIREFTAEAGRPDTITEDKLRALKNGGVRRISINPQSMNDSVLEAVGRRHTVKQVCEAFDIARKVGFDCINSNIIAGLPAETEHSFEASLQQLCELSPENITVHTLSLKRSSALFRQFGNNIGKGAKYMTDTAYDMLCEKGYFPYYLYRQKNIADNLENIGYCKDGCESIYNICIMEDVQTILAAGCGASTKLYDGKNVSRVINYKYPYEYISRFALMNERKRDIENFFEEKLTLA
;
A
#
# COMPACT_ATOMS: atom_id res chain seq x y z
N MET A 1 0.94 9.15 29.05
CA MET A 1 0.95 8.35 27.77
C MET A 1 0.97 6.87 28.14
N ILE A 2 0.03 6.08 27.62
CA ILE A 2 -0.14 4.66 27.97
C ILE A 2 1.12 3.87 27.65
N LYS A 3 1.65 3.14 28.66
CA LYS A 3 2.86 2.32 28.56
C LYS A 3 2.58 0.84 28.72
N SER A 4 1.51 0.50 29.45
CA SER A 4 1.17 -0.88 29.81
C SER A 4 -0.27 -1.22 29.46
N LEU A 5 -0.49 -2.43 28.94
CA LEU A 5 -1.81 -3.00 28.67
C LEU A 5 -2.05 -4.17 29.61
N TYR A 6 -3.14 -4.11 30.35
CA TYR A 6 -3.58 -5.13 31.27
C TYR A 6 -4.87 -5.77 30.76
N PHE A 7 -4.97 -7.07 30.88
CA PHE A 7 -6.11 -7.85 30.42
C PHE A 7 -6.54 -8.85 31.51
N ASP A 8 -7.83 -9.05 31.66
CA ASP A 8 -8.29 -10.29 32.27
C ASP A 8 -8.16 -11.47 31.26
N ASN A 9 -8.33 -12.70 31.73
CA ASN A 9 -8.17 -13.90 30.92
C ASN A 9 -9.08 -13.91 29.68
N THR A 10 -10.29 -13.39 29.79
CA THR A 10 -11.27 -13.38 28.70
C THR A 10 -10.96 -12.29 27.69
N ALA A 11 -10.57 -11.10 28.14
CA ALA A 11 -10.25 -9.99 27.25
C ALA A 11 -8.91 -10.19 26.50
N TYR A 12 -8.00 -11.02 27.03
CA TYR A 12 -6.68 -11.25 26.42
C TYR A 12 -6.74 -11.81 25.00
N GLN A 13 -7.76 -12.58 24.66
CA GLN A 13 -7.93 -13.08 23.28
C GLN A 13 -8.09 -11.96 22.25
N TYR A 14 -8.50 -10.74 22.64
CA TYR A 14 -8.66 -9.54 21.80
C TYR A 14 -7.46 -8.60 21.88
N ALA A 15 -6.39 -8.98 22.57
CA ALA A 15 -5.22 -8.12 22.83
C ALA A 15 -4.59 -7.59 21.55
N TYR A 16 -4.58 -8.37 20.47
CA TYR A 16 -4.01 -7.97 19.17
C TYR A 16 -4.72 -6.75 18.55
N GLU A 17 -6.05 -6.76 18.50
CA GLU A 17 -6.81 -5.65 17.90
C GLU A 17 -6.83 -4.43 18.83
N LEU A 18 -6.93 -4.64 20.15
CA LEU A 18 -6.86 -3.57 21.13
C LEU A 18 -5.49 -2.88 21.15
N GLU A 19 -4.39 -3.63 21.04
CA GLU A 19 -3.06 -3.05 20.88
C GLU A 19 -2.97 -2.19 19.60
N ARG A 20 -3.48 -2.70 18.49
CA ARG A 20 -3.47 -1.97 17.22
C ARG A 20 -4.28 -0.68 17.31
N LEU A 21 -5.42 -0.74 17.95
CA LEU A 21 -6.28 0.42 18.10
C LEU A 21 -5.65 1.49 19.00
N ILE A 22 -5.09 1.10 20.16
CA ILE A 22 -4.49 2.06 21.08
C ILE A 22 -3.25 2.75 20.50
N ARG A 23 -2.52 2.05 19.63
CA ARG A 23 -1.38 2.63 18.90
C ARG A 23 -1.77 3.77 17.97
N ASN A 24 -3.04 3.90 17.59
CA ASN A 24 -3.51 5.01 16.78
C ASN A 24 -3.73 6.30 17.59
N PHE A 25 -3.92 6.17 18.90
CA PHE A 25 -4.03 7.32 19.80
C PHE A 25 -2.68 7.72 20.40
N SER A 26 -1.79 6.76 20.57
CA SER A 26 -0.51 6.95 21.22
C SER A 26 0.52 6.04 20.57
N LEU A 27 1.65 6.59 20.15
CA LEU A 27 2.77 5.82 19.58
C LEU A 27 3.84 5.56 20.64
N PRO A 28 3.59 4.69 21.66
CA PRO A 28 4.64 4.33 22.58
C PRO A 28 5.64 3.43 21.84
N HIS A 29 6.91 3.66 22.06
CA HIS A 29 7.98 2.84 21.47
C HIS A 29 7.88 1.37 21.88
N ARG A 30 7.34 1.12 23.07
CA ARG A 30 7.14 -0.21 23.62
C ARG A 30 5.90 -0.20 24.52
N LEU A 31 5.01 -1.17 24.29
CA LEU A 31 3.91 -1.48 25.18
C LEU A 31 4.28 -2.76 25.95
N GLU A 32 4.04 -2.76 27.26
CA GLU A 32 4.15 -3.93 28.12
C GLU A 32 2.77 -4.59 28.27
N PHE A 33 2.73 -5.91 28.33
CA PHE A 33 1.50 -6.70 28.38
C PHE A 33 1.46 -7.51 29.66
N TYR A 34 0.34 -7.45 30.34
CA TYR A 34 0.10 -8.18 31.60
C TYR A 34 -1.28 -8.86 31.53
N THR A 35 -1.34 -10.11 31.99
CA THR A 35 -2.58 -10.89 32.08
C THR A 35 -2.82 -11.21 33.56
N ASP A 36 -4.09 -11.12 34.00
CA ASP A 36 -4.52 -11.39 35.39
C ASP A 36 -3.74 -10.66 36.45
N ARG A 37 -3.36 -9.43 36.18
CA ARG A 37 -2.73 -8.52 37.12
C ARG A 37 -3.60 -7.31 37.37
N ILE A 38 -3.63 -6.81 38.58
CA ILE A 38 -4.18 -5.50 38.90
C ILE A 38 -3.18 -4.45 38.38
N PRO A 39 -3.65 -3.43 37.62
CA PRO A 39 -2.79 -2.36 37.14
C PRO A 39 -2.07 -1.67 38.29
N ASP A 40 -0.77 -1.50 38.17
CA ASP A 40 0.07 -0.69 39.02
C ASP A 40 0.66 0.46 38.19
N GLY A 41 0.85 1.64 38.83
CA GLY A 41 1.30 2.85 38.13
C GLY A 41 0.18 3.68 37.53
N THR A 42 0.57 4.65 36.69
CA THR A 42 -0.33 5.72 36.23
C THR A 42 -0.60 5.72 34.72
N ASP A 43 0.16 4.97 33.92
CA ASP A 43 0.12 5.05 32.46
C ASP A 43 -0.29 3.70 31.86
N TYR A 44 -1.55 3.31 32.02
CA TYR A 44 -2.03 1.99 31.57
C TYR A 44 -3.40 2.04 30.90
N ALA A 45 -3.72 0.98 30.16
CA ALA A 45 -5.09 0.61 29.81
C ALA A 45 -5.39 -0.79 30.33
N TYR A 46 -6.54 -0.97 30.98
CA TYR A 46 -7.03 -2.23 31.52
C TYR A 46 -8.33 -2.64 30.84
N PHE A 47 -8.37 -3.87 30.35
CA PHE A 47 -9.48 -4.46 29.61
C PHE A 47 -10.04 -5.65 30.39
N CYS A 48 -11.34 -5.63 30.60
CA CYS A 48 -12.05 -6.68 31.36
C CYS A 48 -13.29 -7.13 30.57
N ALA A 49 -13.50 -8.46 30.52
CA ALA A 49 -14.65 -9.08 29.87
C ALA A 49 -15.19 -10.21 30.78
N ASP A 50 -16.00 -9.87 31.75
CA ASP A 50 -16.54 -10.83 32.73
C ASP A 50 -18.06 -11.00 32.56
N ASN A 51 -18.49 -12.23 32.22
CA ASN A 51 -19.90 -12.63 32.16
C ASN A 51 -20.82 -11.67 31.40
N GLY A 52 -20.36 -11.16 30.25
CA GLY A 52 -21.12 -10.21 29.43
C GLY A 52 -20.99 -8.75 29.85
N LYS A 53 -20.30 -8.46 30.95
CA LYS A 53 -19.97 -7.11 31.37
C LYS A 53 -18.57 -6.75 30.90
N LEU A 54 -18.51 -5.81 29.99
CA LEU A 54 -17.25 -5.31 29.42
C LEU A 54 -16.88 -3.99 30.04
N SER A 55 -15.59 -3.79 30.30
CA SER A 55 -15.10 -2.49 30.74
C SER A 55 -13.68 -2.21 30.27
N VAL A 56 -13.42 -0.94 30.01
CA VAL A 56 -12.10 -0.41 29.70
C VAL A 56 -11.79 0.72 30.69
N THR A 57 -10.61 0.66 31.27
CA THR A 57 -10.08 1.72 32.14
C THR A 57 -8.79 2.23 31.51
N VAL A 58 -8.69 3.53 31.29
CA VAL A 58 -7.48 4.21 30.81
C VAL A 58 -7.01 5.14 31.92
N SER A 59 -5.75 5.00 32.32
CA SER A 59 -5.09 5.88 33.27
C SER A 59 -3.90 6.55 32.63
N ASP A 60 -3.79 7.87 32.73
CA ASP A 60 -2.67 8.67 32.26
C ASP A 60 -2.49 9.88 33.17
N ASN A 61 -1.26 10.09 33.67
CA ASN A 61 -0.91 11.20 34.56
C ASN A 61 -1.91 11.36 35.75
N ASP A 62 -2.21 10.29 36.49
CA ASP A 62 -3.12 10.22 37.63
C ASP A 62 -4.61 10.49 37.30
N THR A 63 -4.98 10.69 36.04
CA THR A 63 -6.38 10.81 35.64
C THR A 63 -6.87 9.46 35.13
N VAL A 64 -8.02 9.00 35.62
CA VAL A 64 -8.61 7.70 35.28
C VAL A 64 -9.93 7.89 34.58
N TYR A 65 -10.04 7.32 33.38
CA TYR A 65 -11.28 7.25 32.59
C TYR A 65 -11.74 5.80 32.53
N LYS A 66 -13.01 5.56 32.84
CA LYS A 66 -13.60 4.23 32.76
C LYS A 66 -14.91 4.28 31.99
N GLU A 67 -15.05 3.33 31.06
CA GLU A 67 -16.26 3.05 30.31
C GLU A 67 -16.65 1.58 30.51
N SER A 68 -17.95 1.30 30.51
CA SER A 68 -18.46 -0.08 30.60
C SER A 68 -19.76 -0.24 29.83
N SER A 69 -20.03 -1.46 29.39
CA SER A 69 -21.30 -1.85 28.79
C SER A 69 -21.62 -3.31 29.09
N ASP A 70 -22.90 -3.64 28.96
CA ASP A 70 -23.38 -5.01 29.02
C ASP A 70 -23.61 -5.50 27.59
N VAL A 71 -23.02 -6.64 27.23
CA VAL A 71 -23.11 -7.25 25.88
C VAL A 71 -23.49 -8.71 26.03
N CYS A 72 -24.57 -9.13 25.35
CA CYS A 72 -25.10 -10.49 25.48
C CYS A 72 -24.32 -11.51 24.66
N GLU A 73 -23.81 -11.09 23.46
CA GLU A 73 -23.20 -12.02 22.51
C GLU A 73 -21.67 -11.90 22.54
N PRO A 74 -20.95 -13.00 22.84
CA PRO A 74 -19.47 -12.98 22.85
C PRO A 74 -18.83 -12.56 21.52
N SER A 75 -19.51 -12.76 20.39
CA SER A 75 -19.07 -12.30 19.06
C SER A 75 -18.90 -10.78 18.94
N ASP A 76 -19.57 -10.02 19.82
CA ASP A 76 -19.51 -8.55 19.79
C ASP A 76 -18.51 -7.97 20.80
N TYR A 77 -17.88 -8.79 21.64
CA TYR A 77 -16.97 -8.35 22.68
C TYR A 77 -15.78 -7.54 22.16
N GLU A 78 -15.15 -8.01 21.09
CA GLU A 78 -14.01 -7.30 20.47
C GLU A 78 -14.40 -5.89 20.05
N ASN A 79 -15.48 -5.77 19.27
CA ASN A 79 -15.96 -4.48 18.79
C ASN A 79 -16.36 -3.56 19.93
N GLU A 80 -17.01 -4.10 20.97
CA GLU A 80 -17.45 -3.28 22.11
C GLU A 80 -16.24 -2.81 22.96
N LEU A 81 -15.28 -3.68 23.25
CA LEU A 81 -14.04 -3.27 23.92
C LEU A 81 -13.30 -2.18 23.13
N CYS A 82 -13.27 -2.30 21.81
CA CYS A 82 -12.71 -1.26 20.93
C CYS A 82 -13.49 0.06 21.03
N ARG A 83 -14.83 0.03 21.06
CA ARG A 83 -15.67 1.23 21.25
C ARG A 83 -15.46 1.88 22.60
N LEU A 84 -15.42 1.07 23.67
CA LEU A 84 -15.16 1.56 25.04
C LEU A 84 -13.79 2.22 25.12
N LEU A 85 -12.77 1.64 24.48
CA LEU A 85 -11.44 2.25 24.39
C LEU A 85 -11.50 3.61 23.70
N CYS A 86 -12.17 3.70 22.54
CA CYS A 86 -12.33 4.97 21.84
C CYS A 86 -12.98 6.04 22.71
N ARG A 87 -14.07 5.69 23.42
CA ARG A 87 -14.75 6.62 24.37
C ARG A 87 -13.83 7.08 25.51
N CYS A 88 -13.06 6.17 26.10
CA CYS A 88 -12.07 6.55 27.10
C CYS A 88 -11.05 7.54 26.55
N MET A 89 -10.53 7.28 25.33
CA MET A 89 -9.52 8.15 24.69
C MET A 89 -10.10 9.51 24.30
N GLU A 90 -11.34 9.56 23.82
CA GLU A 90 -12.01 10.82 23.52
C GLU A 90 -12.25 11.67 24.80
N ARG A 91 -12.67 11.04 25.90
CA ARG A 91 -12.78 11.72 27.22
C ARG A 91 -11.44 12.19 27.76
N HIS A 92 -10.36 11.50 27.39
CA HIS A 92 -9.00 11.94 27.69
C HIS A 92 -8.56 13.14 26.82
N GLY A 93 -9.32 13.51 25.79
CA GLY A 93 -9.05 14.66 24.94
C GLY A 93 -8.44 14.32 23.58
N HIS A 94 -8.37 13.04 23.23
CA HIS A 94 -7.96 12.64 21.87
C HIS A 94 -9.11 12.86 20.88
N ALA A 95 -8.76 13.28 19.65
CA ALA A 95 -9.73 13.39 18.57
C ALA A 95 -10.24 11.99 18.14
N PRO A 96 -11.51 11.88 17.70
CA PRO A 96 -12.02 10.63 17.14
C PRO A 96 -11.18 10.15 15.96
N LEU A 97 -10.99 8.84 15.89
CA LEU A 97 -10.25 8.23 14.77
C LEU A 97 -11.09 8.26 13.49
N PRO A 98 -10.54 8.70 12.34
CA PRO A 98 -11.30 8.81 11.09
C PRO A 98 -11.93 7.48 10.65
N TRP A 99 -11.23 6.36 10.83
CA TRP A 99 -11.70 5.00 10.53
C TRP A 99 -12.32 4.28 11.72
N GLY A 100 -12.60 5.00 12.83
CA GLY A 100 -13.15 4.42 14.04
C GLY A 100 -12.31 3.26 14.57
N ILE A 101 -12.98 2.14 14.88
CA ILE A 101 -12.32 0.93 15.37
C ILE A 101 -11.69 0.06 14.29
N LEU A 102 -11.80 0.41 13.00
CA LEU A 102 -11.20 -0.35 11.92
C LEU A 102 -9.67 -0.20 11.93
N THR A 103 -8.96 -1.27 12.21
CA THR A 103 -7.49 -1.33 12.22
C THR A 103 -6.90 -2.03 10.99
N GLY A 104 -7.74 -2.68 10.19
CA GLY A 104 -7.33 -3.46 9.01
C GLY A 104 -6.67 -2.63 7.92
N VAL A 105 -5.81 -3.28 7.12
CA VAL A 105 -5.08 -2.62 6.02
C VAL A 105 -5.93 -2.40 4.76
N ARG A 106 -7.11 -3.02 4.67
CA ARG A 106 -8.04 -2.96 3.52
C ARG A 106 -9.45 -2.59 3.95
N PRO A 107 -9.67 -1.38 4.42
CA PRO A 107 -10.98 -0.98 4.95
C PRO A 107 -12.07 -1.04 3.88
N VAL A 108 -11.77 -0.70 2.61
CA VAL A 108 -12.76 -0.71 1.51
C VAL A 108 -13.26 -2.13 1.23
N LYS A 109 -12.38 -3.14 1.19
CA LYS A 109 -12.78 -4.54 1.03
C LYS A 109 -13.73 -5.01 2.14
N TYR A 110 -13.43 -4.63 3.38
CA TYR A 110 -14.27 -4.95 4.53
C TYR A 110 -15.62 -4.20 4.48
N ILE A 111 -15.61 -2.92 4.14
CA ILE A 111 -16.84 -2.12 4.01
C ILE A 111 -17.72 -2.68 2.88
N ARG A 112 -17.14 -3.10 1.75
CA ARG A 112 -17.89 -3.77 0.67
C ARG A 112 -18.60 -5.02 1.19
N SER A 113 -17.92 -5.88 1.96
CA SER A 113 -18.55 -7.08 2.52
C SER A 113 -19.69 -6.75 3.51
N ILE A 114 -19.63 -5.61 4.20
CA ILE A 114 -20.72 -5.13 5.05
C ILE A 114 -21.93 -4.71 4.19
N TYR A 115 -21.71 -4.01 3.07
CA TYR A 115 -22.81 -3.67 2.15
C TYR A 115 -23.49 -4.89 1.52
N GLU A 116 -22.72 -5.97 1.29
CA GLU A 116 -23.24 -7.23 0.74
C GLU A 116 -24.04 -8.04 1.77
N THR A 117 -23.80 -7.84 3.07
CA THR A 117 -24.34 -8.69 4.14
C THR A 117 -25.30 -8.01 5.10
N ARG A 118 -25.49 -6.68 5.03
CA ARG A 118 -26.30 -5.91 5.99
C ARG A 118 -27.15 -4.85 5.30
N ASP A 119 -28.46 -4.88 5.55
CA ASP A 119 -29.39 -3.86 5.03
C ASP A 119 -29.12 -2.45 5.56
N ASN A 120 -28.65 -2.32 6.79
CA ASN A 120 -28.36 -1.04 7.45
C ASN A 120 -26.85 -0.76 7.54
N ALA A 121 -26.11 -1.06 6.46
CA ALA A 121 -24.66 -1.00 6.40
C ALA A 121 -24.07 0.34 6.88
N GLU A 122 -24.54 1.47 6.37
CA GLU A 122 -24.03 2.80 6.76
C GLU A 122 -24.26 3.12 8.25
N LYS A 123 -25.44 2.76 8.78
CA LYS A 123 -25.72 2.94 10.21
C LYS A 123 -24.79 2.10 11.05
N TYR A 124 -24.48 0.87 10.62
CA TYR A 124 -23.52 0.01 11.27
C TYR A 124 -22.09 0.58 11.22
N LEU A 125 -21.67 1.12 10.07
CA LEU A 125 -20.36 1.76 9.93
C LEU A 125 -20.20 2.95 10.87
N ARG A 126 -21.22 3.83 10.96
CA ARG A 126 -21.19 5.00 11.85
C ARG A 126 -21.25 4.62 13.33
N ASN A 127 -22.24 3.84 13.72
CA ASN A 127 -22.60 3.66 15.13
C ASN A 127 -21.84 2.51 15.77
N SER A 128 -21.60 1.41 15.03
CA SER A 128 -20.94 0.22 15.57
C SER A 128 -19.44 0.23 15.31
N LEU A 129 -19.00 0.72 14.16
CA LEU A 129 -17.58 0.78 13.81
C LEU A 129 -16.97 2.17 13.97
N LEU A 130 -17.76 3.18 14.32
CA LEU A 130 -17.35 4.57 14.55
C LEU A 130 -16.61 5.21 13.37
N VAL A 131 -16.88 4.76 12.14
CA VAL A 131 -16.28 5.31 10.93
C VAL A 131 -16.90 6.68 10.63
N SER A 132 -16.08 7.69 10.37
CA SER A 132 -16.54 9.04 10.06
C SER A 132 -17.26 9.11 8.70
N ASP A 133 -18.22 10.03 8.55
CA ASP A 133 -18.96 10.20 7.31
C ASP A 133 -18.04 10.46 6.11
N LYS A 134 -16.98 11.25 6.30
CA LYS A 134 -15.98 11.52 5.25
C LYS A 134 -15.29 10.25 4.76
N LYS A 135 -14.98 9.28 5.66
CA LYS A 135 -14.38 8.00 5.28
C LYS A 135 -15.37 7.00 4.72
N ILE A 136 -16.64 7.06 5.12
CA ILE A 136 -17.72 6.29 4.49
C ILE A 136 -17.90 6.76 3.04
N GLN A 137 -17.97 8.09 2.81
CA GLN A 137 -18.05 8.65 1.47
C GLN A 137 -16.86 8.26 0.60
N LEU A 138 -15.63 8.40 1.11
CA LEU A 138 -14.43 7.97 0.41
C LEU A 138 -14.48 6.48 0.02
N ALA A 139 -14.90 5.61 0.94
CA ALA A 139 -15.02 4.18 0.66
C ALA A 139 -16.07 3.90 -0.43
N ASN A 140 -17.21 4.61 -0.39
CA ASN A 140 -18.27 4.48 -1.40
C ASN A 140 -17.80 4.91 -2.79
N ASP A 141 -17.03 6.00 -2.89
CA ASP A 141 -16.46 6.44 -4.15
C ASP A 141 -15.48 5.41 -4.72
N VAL A 142 -14.61 4.86 -3.89
CA VAL A 142 -13.69 3.79 -4.30
C VAL A 142 -14.46 2.54 -4.76
N ILE A 143 -15.45 2.09 -3.99
CA ILE A 143 -16.28 0.91 -4.34
C ILE A 143 -16.96 1.11 -5.69
N ARG A 144 -17.52 2.31 -5.94
CA ARG A 144 -18.19 2.66 -7.19
C ARG A 144 -17.27 2.55 -8.40
N ILE A 145 -16.05 3.10 -8.31
CA ILE A 145 -15.06 3.05 -9.40
C ILE A 145 -14.49 1.64 -9.60
N GLN A 146 -14.29 0.88 -8.53
CA GLN A 146 -13.76 -0.49 -8.63
C GLN A 146 -14.74 -1.49 -9.23
N LYS A 147 -16.05 -1.27 -9.07
CA LYS A 147 -17.08 -2.26 -9.42
C LYS A 147 -16.97 -2.79 -10.86
N PRO A 148 -16.85 -1.96 -11.94
CA PRO A 148 -16.74 -2.47 -13.31
C PRO A 148 -15.49 -3.34 -13.52
N VAL A 149 -14.38 -3.02 -12.87
CA VAL A 149 -13.14 -3.80 -12.95
C VAL A 149 -13.34 -5.16 -12.28
N LEU A 150 -13.90 -5.18 -11.07
CA LEU A 150 -14.11 -6.40 -10.29
C LEU A 150 -15.10 -7.34 -10.97
N ASP A 151 -16.19 -6.81 -11.54
CA ASP A 151 -17.21 -7.58 -12.26
C ASP A 151 -16.67 -8.22 -13.56
N SER A 152 -15.54 -7.72 -14.09
CA SER A 152 -14.90 -8.21 -15.34
C SER A 152 -13.82 -9.27 -15.15
N LEU A 153 -13.51 -9.62 -13.89
CA LEU A 153 -12.46 -10.59 -13.57
C LEU A 153 -12.94 -12.02 -13.71
N ASP A 154 -12.04 -12.91 -14.07
CA ASP A 154 -12.21 -14.36 -14.00
C ASP A 154 -10.91 -15.04 -13.50
N LEU A 155 -10.97 -16.31 -13.10
CA LEU A 155 -9.85 -17.04 -12.51
C LEU A 155 -8.72 -17.34 -13.51
N LYS A 156 -8.99 -17.31 -14.82
CA LYS A 156 -7.98 -17.51 -15.86
C LYS A 156 -7.27 -16.23 -16.25
N LYS A 157 -7.82 -15.06 -15.87
CA LYS A 157 -7.15 -13.78 -16.04
C LYS A 157 -6.17 -13.54 -14.90
N ILE A 158 -4.92 -13.26 -15.27
CA ILE A 158 -3.84 -13.02 -14.32
C ILE A 158 -3.13 -11.70 -14.60
N SER A 159 -2.46 -11.19 -13.58
CA SER A 159 -1.48 -10.11 -13.73
C SER A 159 -0.06 -10.64 -13.73
N LEU A 160 0.84 -9.99 -14.46
CA LEU A 160 2.29 -10.18 -14.34
C LEU A 160 2.90 -9.00 -13.61
N TYR A 161 3.75 -9.28 -12.63
CA TYR A 161 4.59 -8.29 -11.96
C TYR A 161 6.05 -8.60 -12.19
N VAL A 162 6.82 -7.58 -12.59
CA VAL A 162 8.26 -7.71 -12.80
C VAL A 162 8.98 -6.75 -11.86
N SER A 163 9.79 -7.29 -10.96
CA SER A 163 10.56 -6.52 -9.98
C SER A 163 11.93 -6.16 -10.52
N ILE A 164 12.26 -4.86 -10.53
CA ILE A 164 13.61 -4.35 -10.75
C ILE A 164 14.11 -3.72 -9.46
N PRO A 165 14.85 -4.46 -8.61
CA PRO A 165 15.13 -4.09 -7.23
C PRO A 165 16.30 -3.12 -7.08
N PHE A 166 16.60 -2.30 -8.07
CA PHE A 166 17.72 -1.36 -8.06
C PHE A 166 17.23 0.09 -7.99
N CYS A 167 17.97 0.91 -7.22
CA CYS A 167 17.77 2.35 -7.17
C CYS A 167 19.13 3.05 -7.25
N PRO A 168 19.21 4.26 -7.87
CA PRO A 168 20.46 5.02 -7.90
C PRO A 168 20.91 5.48 -6.51
N SER A 169 19.96 5.77 -5.63
CA SER A 169 20.18 6.09 -4.22
C SER A 169 18.99 5.67 -3.37
N ARG A 170 19.18 5.51 -2.05
CA ARG A 170 18.11 5.13 -1.14
C ARG A 170 17.52 6.37 -0.47
N CYS A 171 16.21 6.58 -0.66
CA CYS A 171 15.47 7.62 0.05
C CYS A 171 15.31 7.25 1.55
N SER A 172 15.37 8.23 2.44
CA SER A 172 15.36 8.01 3.90
C SER A 172 14.08 7.36 4.43
N TYR A 173 12.93 7.62 3.77
CA TYR A 173 11.62 7.05 4.11
C TYR A 173 11.37 5.68 3.47
N CYS A 174 12.16 5.29 2.45
CA CYS A 174 11.84 4.13 1.63
C CYS A 174 11.92 2.82 2.42
N SER A 175 10.84 2.07 2.34
CA SER A 175 10.71 0.76 2.98
C SER A 175 10.72 -0.41 2.00
N PHE A 176 10.75 -0.13 0.70
CA PHE A 176 10.83 -1.17 -0.32
C PHE A 176 12.19 -1.87 -0.29
N ILE A 177 12.15 -3.13 -0.69
CA ILE A 177 13.36 -3.93 -0.87
C ILE A 177 14.03 -3.43 -2.14
N SER A 178 15.11 -2.66 -1.96
CA SER A 178 15.91 -2.18 -3.08
C SER A 178 17.39 -2.18 -2.70
N ALA A 179 18.22 -2.49 -3.66
CA ALA A 179 19.66 -2.37 -3.58
C ALA A 179 20.10 -1.05 -4.22
N SER A 180 20.98 -0.32 -3.57
CA SER A 180 21.44 0.99 -4.05
C SER A 180 22.94 1.16 -3.87
N GLY A 181 23.52 2.09 -4.65
CA GLY A 181 24.95 2.36 -4.66
C GLY A 181 25.70 1.54 -5.73
N GLU A 182 26.95 1.94 -5.99
CA GLU A 182 27.75 1.39 -7.10
C GLU A 182 27.93 -0.13 -7.05
N GLY A 183 28.13 -0.70 -5.86
CA GLY A 183 28.27 -2.15 -5.70
C GLY A 183 27.02 -2.93 -6.08
N ALA A 184 25.84 -2.38 -5.76
CA ALA A 184 24.57 -3.00 -6.11
C ALA A 184 24.28 -2.89 -7.61
N LEU A 185 24.58 -1.74 -8.22
CA LEU A 185 24.35 -1.52 -9.65
C LEU A 185 25.21 -2.46 -10.53
N LYS A 186 26.35 -2.92 -10.07
CA LYS A 186 27.18 -3.92 -10.77
C LYS A 186 26.51 -5.29 -10.90
N LEU A 187 25.48 -5.58 -10.11
CA LEU A 187 24.73 -6.84 -10.17
C LEU A 187 23.61 -6.82 -11.22
N ILE A 188 23.36 -5.68 -11.88
CA ILE A 188 22.22 -5.52 -12.80
C ILE A 188 22.28 -6.54 -13.94
N ASP A 189 23.43 -6.72 -14.59
CA ASP A 189 23.53 -7.58 -15.77
C ASP A 189 23.30 -9.06 -15.42
N ASP A 190 23.93 -9.55 -14.34
CA ASP A 190 23.73 -10.91 -13.85
C ASP A 190 22.27 -11.13 -13.42
N TYR A 191 21.73 -10.18 -12.66
CA TYR A 191 20.34 -10.22 -12.23
C TYR A 191 19.38 -10.25 -13.42
N PHE A 192 19.59 -9.36 -14.40
CA PHE A 192 18.75 -9.23 -15.57
C PHE A 192 18.74 -10.51 -16.41
N GLY A 193 19.90 -11.12 -16.63
CA GLY A 193 20.01 -12.41 -17.33
C GLY A 193 19.19 -13.52 -16.67
N LEU A 194 19.17 -13.57 -15.32
CA LEU A 194 18.38 -14.54 -14.55
C LEU A 194 16.89 -14.20 -14.53
N LEU A 195 16.54 -12.91 -14.47
CA LEU A 195 15.15 -12.46 -14.56
C LEU A 195 14.48 -12.92 -15.88
N LEU A 196 15.19 -12.81 -17.01
CA LEU A 196 14.68 -13.32 -18.29
C LEU A 196 14.42 -14.83 -18.25
N LYS A 197 15.33 -15.61 -17.65
CA LYS A 197 15.14 -17.06 -17.44
C LYS A 197 13.96 -17.38 -16.51
N GLU A 198 13.71 -16.55 -15.51
CA GLU A 198 12.54 -16.72 -14.65
C GLU A 198 11.24 -16.46 -15.43
N LEU A 199 11.24 -15.47 -16.33
CA LEU A 199 10.11 -15.19 -17.20
C LEU A 199 9.87 -16.34 -18.21
N ASP A 200 10.90 -17.06 -18.71
CA ASP A 200 10.72 -18.29 -19.49
C ASP A 200 9.84 -19.31 -18.75
N ILE A 201 10.14 -19.55 -17.48
CA ILE A 201 9.38 -20.50 -16.65
C ILE A 201 7.92 -20.04 -16.52
N TYR A 202 7.67 -18.75 -16.32
CA TYR A 202 6.30 -18.24 -16.24
C TYR A 202 5.57 -18.30 -17.59
N THR A 203 6.28 -18.11 -18.71
CA THR A 203 5.71 -18.28 -20.05
C THR A 203 5.20 -19.70 -20.23
N ASP A 204 5.97 -20.70 -19.80
CA ASP A 204 5.58 -22.12 -19.87
C ASP A 204 4.36 -22.40 -19.00
N ILE A 205 4.30 -21.87 -17.76
CA ILE A 205 3.15 -22.00 -16.86
C ILE A 205 1.90 -21.38 -17.50
N VAL A 206 1.98 -20.16 -18.02
CA VAL A 206 0.86 -19.47 -18.65
C VAL A 206 0.31 -20.25 -19.83
N LYS A 207 1.18 -20.79 -20.70
CA LYS A 207 0.79 -21.62 -21.84
C LYS A 207 0.17 -22.95 -21.41
N ARG A 208 0.81 -23.66 -20.48
CA ARG A 208 0.37 -24.98 -19.98
C ARG A 208 -1.04 -24.92 -19.40
N PHE A 209 -1.36 -23.89 -18.63
CA PHE A 209 -2.65 -23.74 -17.95
C PHE A 209 -3.64 -22.84 -18.73
N SER A 210 -3.30 -22.43 -19.95
CA SER A 210 -4.13 -21.56 -20.80
C SER A 210 -4.59 -20.29 -20.07
N LEU A 211 -3.69 -19.68 -19.29
CA LEU A 211 -3.96 -18.45 -18.56
C LEU A 211 -3.91 -17.25 -19.52
N LYS A 212 -4.66 -16.19 -19.22
CA LYS A 212 -4.69 -14.96 -19.99
C LYS A 212 -4.07 -13.83 -19.19
N VAL A 213 -3.01 -13.25 -19.69
CA VAL A 213 -2.43 -12.05 -19.07
C VAL A 213 -3.37 -10.87 -19.32
N ASP A 214 -3.79 -10.25 -18.24
CA ASP A 214 -4.74 -9.13 -18.25
C ASP A 214 -4.03 -7.79 -18.02
N THR A 215 -3.02 -7.80 -17.13
CA THR A 215 -2.18 -6.63 -16.86
C THR A 215 -0.72 -7.02 -16.69
N VAL A 216 0.18 -6.10 -17.06
CA VAL A 216 1.62 -6.19 -16.80
C VAL A 216 2.07 -4.95 -16.03
N TYR A 217 2.81 -5.16 -14.96
CA TYR A 217 3.36 -4.09 -14.13
C TYR A 217 4.85 -4.30 -13.88
N ILE A 218 5.68 -3.38 -14.37
CA ILE A 218 7.13 -3.36 -14.14
C ILE A 218 7.40 -2.34 -13.04
N GLY A 219 7.85 -2.81 -11.89
CA GLY A 219 8.04 -1.97 -10.69
C GLY A 219 9.22 -2.40 -9.83
N GLY A 220 9.16 -2.09 -8.53
CA GLY A 220 10.15 -2.48 -7.53
C GLY A 220 10.95 -1.33 -6.95
N GLY A 221 12.22 -1.24 -7.25
CA GLY A 221 13.06 -0.10 -6.89
C GLY A 221 12.88 1.06 -7.86
N THR A 222 13.53 0.94 -9.02
CA THR A 222 13.46 1.93 -10.11
C THR A 222 13.74 1.21 -11.44
N PRO A 223 12.73 0.78 -12.20
CA PRO A 223 12.91 0.08 -13.46
C PRO A 223 13.79 0.80 -14.48
N THR A 224 13.75 2.13 -14.47
CA THR A 224 14.60 2.98 -15.35
C THR A 224 16.07 3.04 -14.93
N THR A 225 16.52 2.25 -13.95
CA THR A 225 17.94 1.94 -13.74
C THR A 225 18.50 1.02 -14.83
N LEU A 226 17.63 0.25 -15.50
CA LEU A 226 17.99 -0.50 -16.69
C LEU A 226 18.34 0.45 -17.83
N SER A 227 19.23 0.01 -18.73
CA SER A 227 19.50 0.71 -19.99
C SER A 227 18.32 0.59 -20.96
N ALA A 228 18.27 1.44 -21.99
CA ALA A 228 17.24 1.34 -23.03
C ALA A 228 17.25 -0.05 -23.69
N SER A 229 18.43 -0.58 -24.03
CA SER A 229 18.57 -1.93 -24.61
C SER A 229 18.10 -3.05 -23.66
N GLN A 230 18.31 -2.92 -22.35
CA GLN A 230 17.76 -3.89 -21.39
C GLN A 230 16.25 -3.78 -21.27
N LEU A 231 15.68 -2.57 -21.34
CA LEU A 231 14.24 -2.37 -21.39
C LEU A 231 13.62 -2.98 -22.64
N ASP A 232 14.21 -2.76 -23.83
CA ASP A 232 13.76 -3.40 -25.07
C ASP A 232 13.75 -4.93 -24.94
N ARG A 233 14.84 -5.53 -24.47
CA ARG A 233 14.94 -6.98 -24.25
C ARG A 233 13.93 -7.52 -23.24
N LEU A 234 13.64 -6.76 -22.19
CA LEU A 234 12.62 -7.13 -21.19
C LEU A 234 11.23 -7.15 -21.83
N ILE A 235 10.93 -6.13 -22.62
CA ILE A 235 9.63 -6.00 -23.28
C ILE A 235 9.45 -7.08 -24.36
N ASP A 236 10.50 -7.35 -25.16
CA ASP A 236 10.49 -8.47 -26.11
C ASP A 236 10.17 -9.80 -25.39
N LYS A 237 10.79 -10.04 -24.24
CA LYS A 237 10.51 -11.22 -23.41
C LYS A 237 9.07 -11.24 -22.90
N LEU A 238 8.53 -10.10 -22.47
CA LEU A 238 7.13 -10.00 -22.05
C LEU A 238 6.15 -10.20 -23.22
N GLY A 239 6.56 -9.90 -24.45
CA GLY A 239 5.78 -10.17 -25.66
C GLY A 239 5.42 -11.65 -25.85
N GLU A 240 6.20 -12.59 -25.29
CA GLU A 240 5.93 -14.03 -25.36
C GLU A 240 4.67 -14.47 -24.59
N PHE A 241 4.11 -13.60 -23.74
CA PHE A 241 2.90 -13.83 -22.94
C PHE A 241 1.59 -13.43 -23.63
N ASP A 242 1.62 -13.17 -24.96
CA ASP A 242 0.44 -12.71 -25.71
C ASP A 242 -0.19 -11.43 -25.15
N ILE A 243 0.67 -10.43 -24.91
CA ILE A 243 0.26 -9.16 -24.29
C ILE A 243 -0.31 -8.13 -25.29
N ALA A 244 -0.56 -8.49 -26.55
CA ALA A 244 -1.05 -7.56 -27.55
C ALA A 244 -2.39 -6.90 -27.18
N ASN A 245 -3.24 -7.63 -26.47
CA ASN A 245 -4.60 -7.23 -26.10
C ASN A 245 -4.82 -7.06 -24.59
N ILE A 246 -3.75 -6.86 -23.78
CA ILE A 246 -3.88 -6.64 -22.36
C ILE A 246 -4.55 -5.29 -22.05
N ARG A 247 -5.29 -5.25 -20.94
CA ARG A 247 -5.99 -4.02 -20.53
C ARG A 247 -5.02 -2.95 -20.00
N GLU A 248 -3.94 -3.36 -19.35
CA GLU A 248 -2.98 -2.42 -18.75
C GLU A 248 -1.54 -2.92 -18.90
N PHE A 249 -0.65 -2.02 -19.36
CA PHE A 249 0.80 -2.21 -19.31
C PHE A 249 1.44 -0.99 -18.67
N THR A 250 1.90 -1.17 -17.44
CA THR A 250 2.48 -0.11 -16.60
C THR A 250 3.96 -0.35 -16.36
N ALA A 251 4.77 0.70 -16.41
CA ALA A 251 6.16 0.71 -15.97
C ALA A 251 6.45 1.90 -15.06
N GLU A 252 7.15 1.65 -13.95
CA GLU A 252 7.58 2.72 -13.06
C GLU A 252 8.84 3.40 -13.59
N ALA A 253 8.72 4.67 -13.98
CA ALA A 253 9.81 5.60 -14.20
C ALA A 253 9.91 6.55 -13.00
N GLY A 254 9.87 5.95 -11.78
CA GLY A 254 9.58 6.64 -10.52
C GLY A 254 10.65 7.63 -10.03
N ARG A 255 11.78 7.74 -10.73
CA ARG A 255 12.89 8.63 -10.41
C ARG A 255 13.20 9.51 -11.61
N PRO A 256 12.85 10.83 -11.60
CA PRO A 256 13.15 11.76 -12.68
C PRO A 256 14.62 11.76 -13.12
N ASP A 257 15.54 11.60 -12.17
CA ASP A 257 16.99 11.53 -12.40
C ASP A 257 17.46 10.27 -13.16
N THR A 258 16.57 9.31 -13.45
CA THR A 258 16.89 8.11 -14.25
C THR A 258 16.18 8.07 -15.59
N ILE A 259 15.33 9.06 -15.89
CA ILE A 259 14.55 9.14 -17.13
C ILE A 259 15.40 9.71 -18.25
N THR A 260 15.37 9.05 -19.41
CA THR A 260 15.90 9.57 -20.67
C THR A 260 14.89 9.31 -21.78
N GLU A 261 14.95 10.11 -22.84
CA GLU A 261 14.05 9.95 -24.01
C GLU A 261 14.15 8.54 -24.60
N ASP A 262 15.36 7.98 -24.75
CA ASP A 262 15.57 6.64 -25.31
C ASP A 262 14.91 5.54 -24.47
N LYS A 263 15.01 5.63 -23.13
CA LYS A 263 14.35 4.66 -22.23
C LYS A 263 12.83 4.75 -22.33
N LEU A 264 12.28 5.97 -22.38
CA LEU A 264 10.85 6.15 -22.54
C LEU A 264 10.36 5.69 -23.91
N ARG A 265 11.15 5.89 -24.98
CA ARG A 265 10.84 5.35 -26.31
C ARG A 265 10.87 3.83 -26.34
N ALA A 266 11.85 3.19 -25.70
CA ALA A 266 11.92 1.73 -25.57
C ALA A 266 10.62 1.20 -24.92
N LEU A 267 10.21 1.78 -23.79
CA LEU A 267 8.97 1.41 -23.10
C LEU A 267 7.72 1.63 -23.97
N LYS A 268 7.60 2.81 -24.61
CA LYS A 268 6.43 3.16 -25.43
C LYS A 268 6.30 2.28 -26.67
N ASN A 269 7.42 2.07 -27.38
CA ASN A 269 7.45 1.22 -28.59
C ASN A 269 7.08 -0.23 -28.26
N GLY A 270 7.45 -0.70 -27.07
CA GLY A 270 7.10 -2.02 -26.56
C GLY A 270 5.69 -2.14 -26.00
N GLY A 271 4.83 -1.13 -26.18
CA GLY A 271 3.42 -1.19 -25.83
C GLY A 271 3.08 -0.75 -24.39
N VAL A 272 4.04 -0.24 -23.62
CA VAL A 272 3.75 0.36 -22.31
C VAL A 272 2.86 1.59 -22.52
N ARG A 273 1.69 1.58 -21.85
CA ARG A 273 0.69 2.65 -21.98
C ARG A 273 0.72 3.62 -20.81
N ARG A 274 1.06 3.13 -19.61
CA ARG A 274 1.12 3.91 -18.37
C ARG A 274 2.54 3.92 -17.82
N ILE A 275 3.01 5.09 -17.41
CA ILE A 275 4.25 5.23 -16.64
C ILE A 275 4.00 5.97 -15.33
N SER A 276 4.88 5.77 -14.36
CA SER A 276 4.85 6.57 -13.13
C SER A 276 6.06 7.49 -13.06
N ILE A 277 5.83 8.80 -12.88
CA ILE A 277 6.86 9.80 -12.59
C ILE A 277 6.57 10.34 -11.19
N ASN A 278 7.41 10.02 -10.21
CA ASN A 278 7.08 10.18 -8.79
C ASN A 278 7.92 11.29 -8.13
N PRO A 279 7.44 12.54 -8.08
CA PRO A 279 8.13 13.63 -7.40
C PRO A 279 8.26 13.39 -5.90
N GLN A 280 7.22 12.91 -5.24
CA GLN A 280 7.00 12.76 -3.80
C GLN A 280 6.72 14.09 -3.07
N SER A 281 7.28 15.20 -3.51
CA SER A 281 6.98 16.60 -3.20
C SER A 281 7.40 17.46 -4.38
N MET A 282 6.75 18.60 -4.58
CA MET A 282 7.15 19.64 -5.55
C MET A 282 7.86 20.79 -4.81
N ASN A 283 8.71 20.45 -3.84
CA ASN A 283 9.49 21.37 -3.04
C ASN A 283 10.92 20.83 -2.89
N ASP A 284 11.89 21.52 -3.48
CA ASP A 284 13.29 21.09 -3.51
C ASP A 284 13.90 20.91 -2.11
N SER A 285 13.53 21.76 -1.14
CA SER A 285 14.01 21.62 0.24
C SER A 285 13.49 20.35 0.93
N VAL A 286 12.26 19.95 0.65
CA VAL A 286 11.67 18.69 1.15
C VAL A 286 12.35 17.49 0.48
N LEU A 287 12.59 17.56 -0.83
CA LEU A 287 13.29 16.51 -1.58
C LEU A 287 14.71 16.29 -1.03
N GLU A 288 15.44 17.34 -0.75
CA GLU A 288 16.77 17.28 -0.14
C GLU A 288 16.73 16.65 1.26
N ALA A 289 15.77 17.07 2.10
CA ALA A 289 15.61 16.56 3.47
C ALA A 289 15.36 15.05 3.52
N VAL A 290 14.73 14.50 2.48
CA VAL A 290 14.45 13.04 2.39
C VAL A 290 15.48 12.28 1.53
N GLY A 291 16.55 12.92 1.10
CA GLY A 291 17.65 12.31 0.35
C GLY A 291 17.30 11.96 -1.11
N ARG A 292 16.35 12.68 -1.71
CA ARG A 292 16.10 12.60 -3.15
C ARG A 292 17.01 13.57 -3.88
N ARG A 293 17.64 13.09 -4.95
CA ARG A 293 18.66 13.86 -5.68
C ARG A 293 18.14 14.63 -6.88
N HIS A 294 16.87 14.45 -7.25
CA HIS A 294 16.24 15.21 -8.32
C HIS A 294 15.62 16.51 -7.80
N THR A 295 15.41 17.45 -8.70
CA THR A 295 14.75 18.72 -8.46
C THR A 295 13.36 18.76 -9.06
N VAL A 296 12.54 19.74 -8.66
CA VAL A 296 11.23 20.02 -9.25
C VAL A 296 11.36 20.29 -10.75
N LYS A 297 12.41 20.99 -11.20
CA LYS A 297 12.68 21.22 -12.62
C LYS A 297 12.83 19.91 -13.38
N GLN A 298 13.56 18.95 -12.84
CA GLN A 298 13.72 17.61 -13.48
C GLN A 298 12.40 16.81 -13.51
N VAL A 299 11.50 17.04 -12.56
CA VAL A 299 10.14 16.47 -12.63
C VAL A 299 9.40 17.02 -13.85
N CYS A 300 9.38 18.34 -14.02
CA CYS A 300 8.74 18.99 -15.19
C CYS A 300 9.35 18.52 -16.51
N GLU A 301 10.68 18.48 -16.61
CA GLU A 301 11.39 17.97 -17.79
C GLU A 301 11.04 16.50 -18.10
N ALA A 302 10.89 15.66 -17.08
CA ALA A 302 10.48 14.26 -17.23
C ALA A 302 9.06 14.13 -17.79
N PHE A 303 8.14 15.00 -17.34
CA PHE A 303 6.78 15.07 -17.89
C PHE A 303 6.80 15.51 -19.36
N ASP A 304 7.58 16.55 -19.71
CA ASP A 304 7.70 17.04 -21.07
C ASP A 304 8.23 15.91 -22.01
N ILE A 305 9.27 15.20 -21.58
CA ILE A 305 9.80 14.06 -22.36
C ILE A 305 8.73 12.97 -22.51
N ALA A 306 8.01 12.64 -21.45
CA ALA A 306 6.98 11.61 -21.47
C ALA A 306 5.83 11.97 -22.42
N ARG A 307 5.36 13.21 -22.39
CA ARG A 307 4.33 13.72 -23.32
C ARG A 307 4.82 13.76 -24.75
N LYS A 308 6.06 14.21 -24.99
CA LYS A 308 6.69 14.20 -26.32
C LYS A 308 6.82 12.80 -26.90
N VAL A 309 7.13 11.80 -26.08
CA VAL A 309 7.20 10.37 -26.47
C VAL A 309 5.80 9.81 -26.74
N GLY A 310 4.74 10.43 -26.22
CA GLY A 310 3.35 10.07 -26.49
C GLY A 310 2.71 9.20 -25.40
N PHE A 311 3.13 9.33 -24.14
CA PHE A 311 2.42 8.71 -23.03
C PHE A 311 1.15 9.50 -22.67
N ASP A 312 0.01 8.83 -22.80
CA ASP A 312 -1.30 9.41 -22.51
C ASP A 312 -1.74 9.16 -21.05
N CYS A 313 -1.07 8.26 -20.34
CA CYS A 313 -1.36 7.96 -18.96
C CYS A 313 -0.08 8.04 -18.11
N ILE A 314 0.02 9.11 -17.33
CA ILE A 314 1.11 9.33 -16.38
C ILE A 314 0.52 9.29 -14.97
N ASN A 315 1.05 8.41 -14.11
CA ASN A 315 0.80 8.41 -12.69
C ASN A 315 1.88 9.22 -11.97
N SER A 316 1.49 9.93 -10.93
CA SER A 316 2.43 10.64 -10.05
C SER A 316 2.14 10.39 -8.59
N ASN A 317 3.20 10.17 -7.79
CA ASN A 317 3.06 9.95 -6.36
C ASN A 317 3.56 11.17 -5.59
N ILE A 318 2.80 11.55 -4.55
CA ILE A 318 3.15 12.56 -3.56
C ILE A 318 2.97 11.98 -2.15
N ILE A 319 3.75 12.43 -1.17
CA ILE A 319 3.73 11.88 0.20
C ILE A 319 3.33 12.98 1.19
N ALA A 320 2.20 12.79 1.88
CA ALA A 320 1.78 13.62 3.00
C ALA A 320 2.57 13.30 4.27
N GLY A 321 3.03 14.31 4.98
CA GLY A 321 3.72 14.22 6.26
C GLY A 321 5.23 13.99 6.15
N LEU A 322 5.88 14.30 5.03
CA LEU A 322 7.34 14.27 4.91
C LEU A 322 8.00 15.26 5.87
N PRO A 323 9.25 14.99 6.32
CA PRO A 323 10.05 15.98 7.05
C PRO A 323 10.21 17.27 6.25
N ALA A 324 10.22 18.40 6.93
CA ALA A 324 10.27 19.74 6.34
C ALA A 324 9.04 20.11 5.47
N GLU A 325 8.08 19.22 5.25
CA GLU A 325 6.81 19.53 4.59
C GLU A 325 5.85 20.18 5.58
N THR A 326 5.28 21.31 5.22
CA THR A 326 4.18 21.95 5.94
C THR A 326 2.86 21.73 5.21
N GLU A 327 1.74 21.97 5.87
CA GLU A 327 0.41 21.91 5.25
C GLU A 327 0.33 22.78 3.99
N HIS A 328 0.82 24.01 4.07
CA HIS A 328 0.85 24.96 2.96
C HIS A 328 1.80 24.51 1.82
N SER A 329 3.01 24.00 2.15
CA SER A 329 3.95 23.55 1.11
C SER A 329 3.45 22.29 0.40
N PHE A 330 2.72 21.40 1.12
CA PHE A 330 2.07 20.23 0.53
C PHE A 330 0.95 20.64 -0.44
N GLU A 331 0.11 21.59 -0.03
CA GLU A 331 -0.97 22.13 -0.87
C GLU A 331 -0.42 22.76 -2.15
N ALA A 332 0.64 23.59 -2.02
CA ALA A 332 1.35 24.18 -3.16
C ALA A 332 1.97 23.08 -4.07
N SER A 333 2.56 22.04 -3.48
CA SER A 333 3.12 20.89 -4.21
C SER A 333 2.03 20.13 -4.98
N LEU A 334 0.88 19.91 -4.36
CA LEU A 334 -0.24 19.22 -5.01
C LEU A 334 -0.82 20.06 -6.15
N GLN A 335 -0.94 21.38 -5.96
CA GLN A 335 -1.40 22.32 -6.98
C GLN A 335 -0.47 22.30 -8.20
N GLN A 336 0.85 22.44 -8.00
CA GLN A 336 1.85 22.35 -9.07
C GLN A 336 1.79 21.00 -9.80
N LEU A 337 1.63 19.91 -9.07
CA LEU A 337 1.48 18.59 -9.67
C LEU A 337 0.23 18.51 -10.55
N CYS A 338 -0.90 19.07 -10.10
CA CYS A 338 -2.12 19.13 -10.90
C CYS A 338 -1.96 19.97 -12.19
N GLU A 339 -1.10 21.00 -12.19
CA GLU A 339 -0.79 21.80 -13.38
C GLU A 339 -0.06 20.99 -14.45
N LEU A 340 0.75 20.00 -14.06
CA LEU A 340 1.34 19.02 -14.98
C LEU A 340 0.31 18.02 -15.55
N SER A 341 -0.91 18.06 -15.01
CA SER A 341 -2.08 17.31 -15.48
C SER A 341 -1.84 15.80 -15.67
N PRO A 342 -1.27 15.08 -14.67
CA PRO A 342 -1.20 13.62 -14.75
C PRO A 342 -2.60 13.00 -14.82
N GLU A 343 -2.72 11.79 -15.33
CA GLU A 343 -3.98 11.05 -15.35
C GLU A 343 -4.27 10.34 -14.03
N ASN A 344 -3.21 10.04 -13.28
CA ASN A 344 -3.34 9.46 -11.94
C ASN A 344 -2.45 10.23 -10.94
N ILE A 345 -2.96 10.42 -9.74
CA ILE A 345 -2.20 10.93 -8.61
C ILE A 345 -2.39 9.97 -7.43
N THR A 346 -1.28 9.48 -6.87
CA THR A 346 -1.34 8.70 -5.64
C THR A 346 -0.83 9.54 -4.48
N VAL A 347 -1.67 9.78 -3.50
CA VAL A 347 -1.31 10.43 -2.24
C VAL A 347 -0.99 9.36 -1.22
N HIS A 348 0.28 9.24 -0.92
CA HIS A 348 0.75 8.39 0.16
C HIS A 348 0.79 9.16 1.47
N THR A 349 0.43 8.49 2.56
CA THR A 349 0.69 8.99 3.90
C THR A 349 1.98 8.37 4.42
N LEU A 350 2.84 9.17 4.99
CA LEU A 350 4.12 8.70 5.52
C LEU A 350 3.92 7.57 6.54
N SER A 351 4.54 6.44 6.27
CA SER A 351 4.55 5.29 7.17
C SER A 351 5.94 5.08 7.75
N LEU A 352 6.06 5.18 9.07
CA LEU A 352 7.32 5.05 9.77
C LEU A 352 7.67 3.58 10.01
N LYS A 353 8.66 3.07 9.32
CA LYS A 353 9.23 1.77 9.64
C LYS A 353 10.46 1.93 10.51
N ARG A 354 10.54 1.16 11.61
CA ARG A 354 11.67 1.15 12.53
C ARG A 354 13.04 0.98 11.86
N SER A 355 13.07 0.31 10.70
CA SER A 355 14.26 0.12 9.87
C SER A 355 14.62 1.32 8.99
N SER A 356 13.77 2.33 8.87
CA SER A 356 14.05 3.50 8.03
C SER A 356 15.07 4.43 8.71
N ALA A 357 15.92 5.06 7.90
CA ALA A 357 16.85 6.08 8.41
C ALA A 357 16.08 7.27 9.02
N LEU A 358 14.93 7.58 8.44
CA LEU A 358 14.06 8.64 8.86
C LEU A 358 13.55 8.47 10.30
N PHE A 359 13.14 7.23 10.67
CA PHE A 359 12.71 6.94 12.04
C PHE A 359 13.83 7.15 13.06
N ARG A 360 15.07 6.80 12.71
CA ARG A 360 16.24 7.01 13.57
C ARG A 360 16.59 8.47 13.77
N GLN A 361 16.35 9.31 12.74
CA GLN A 361 16.71 10.73 12.76
C GLN A 361 15.67 11.62 13.44
N PHE A 362 14.38 11.36 13.23
CA PHE A 362 13.29 12.25 13.63
C PHE A 362 12.34 11.65 14.67
N GLY A 363 12.41 10.34 14.95
CA GLY A 363 11.53 9.67 15.91
C GLY A 363 10.05 9.86 15.58
N ASN A 364 9.25 10.19 16.59
CA ASN A 364 7.80 10.39 16.47
C ASN A 364 7.38 11.81 16.01
N ASN A 365 8.32 12.71 15.74
CA ASN A 365 8.02 14.08 15.33
C ASN A 365 7.74 14.23 13.82
N ILE A 366 7.37 13.14 13.15
CA ILE A 366 7.13 13.06 11.72
C ILE A 366 5.64 12.79 11.47
N GLY A 367 5.14 13.26 10.33
CA GLY A 367 3.75 13.07 9.93
C GLY A 367 2.81 14.13 10.51
N LYS A 368 3.33 15.18 11.15
CA LYS A 368 2.50 16.30 11.61
C LYS A 368 1.72 16.90 10.43
N GLY A 369 0.44 17.17 10.62
CA GLY A 369 -0.40 17.73 9.56
C GLY A 369 -0.83 16.71 8.48
N ALA A 370 -0.44 15.43 8.57
CA ALA A 370 -0.79 14.43 7.55
C ALA A 370 -2.30 14.33 7.34
N LYS A 371 -3.10 14.44 8.41
CA LYS A 371 -4.57 14.44 8.31
C LYS A 371 -5.08 15.62 7.49
N TYR A 372 -4.60 16.82 7.75
CA TYR A 372 -4.96 18.00 6.96
C TYR A 372 -4.56 17.80 5.49
N MET A 373 -3.31 17.36 5.24
CA MET A 373 -2.79 17.14 3.89
C MET A 373 -3.61 16.12 3.10
N THR A 374 -4.01 15.00 3.72
CA THR A 374 -4.82 13.97 3.05
C THR A 374 -6.26 14.42 2.82
N ASP A 375 -6.86 15.14 3.77
CA ASP A 375 -8.21 15.68 3.64
C ASP A 375 -8.25 16.77 2.56
N THR A 376 -7.25 17.68 2.53
CA THR A 376 -7.11 18.71 1.48
C THR A 376 -6.86 18.07 0.11
N ALA A 377 -6.05 17.00 0.05
CA ALA A 377 -5.82 16.29 -1.20
C ALA A 377 -7.11 15.67 -1.76
N TYR A 378 -7.94 15.07 -0.91
CA TYR A 378 -9.24 14.54 -1.34
C TYR A 378 -10.12 15.65 -1.92
N ASP A 379 -10.30 16.76 -1.19
CA ASP A 379 -11.17 17.85 -1.59
C ASP A 379 -10.64 18.48 -2.91
N MET A 380 -9.35 18.86 -2.99
CA MET A 380 -8.74 19.48 -4.17
C MET A 380 -8.76 18.58 -5.41
N LEU A 381 -8.46 17.31 -5.27
CA LEU A 381 -8.41 16.38 -6.40
C LEU A 381 -9.81 16.09 -6.94
N CYS A 382 -10.81 15.93 -6.05
CA CYS A 382 -12.20 15.78 -6.47
C CYS A 382 -12.72 17.03 -7.22
N GLU A 383 -12.40 18.24 -6.76
CA GLU A 383 -12.74 19.49 -7.45
C GLU A 383 -12.10 19.59 -8.84
N LYS A 384 -10.90 19.01 -9.01
CA LYS A 384 -10.19 18.97 -10.30
C LYS A 384 -10.59 17.79 -11.20
N GLY A 385 -11.64 17.05 -10.84
CA GLY A 385 -12.18 15.94 -11.63
C GLY A 385 -11.41 14.61 -11.51
N TYR A 386 -10.65 14.43 -10.44
CA TYR A 386 -10.09 13.13 -10.11
C TYR A 386 -11.00 12.37 -9.16
N PHE A 387 -11.04 11.05 -9.30
CA PHE A 387 -11.84 10.16 -8.46
C PHE A 387 -10.96 9.17 -7.71
N PRO A 388 -11.18 8.90 -6.41
CA PRO A 388 -10.47 7.86 -5.69
C PRO A 388 -10.86 6.48 -6.24
N TYR A 389 -9.88 5.64 -6.62
CA TYR A 389 -10.14 4.34 -7.22
C TYR A 389 -9.50 3.16 -6.52
N TYR A 390 -8.53 3.37 -5.64
CA TYR A 390 -8.03 2.37 -4.69
C TYR A 390 -7.55 3.03 -3.42
N LEU A 391 -7.58 2.25 -2.34
CA LEU A 391 -7.19 2.69 -1.02
C LEU A 391 -6.60 1.53 -0.24
N TYR A 392 -5.53 1.80 0.49
CA TYR A 392 -4.96 0.84 1.43
C TYR A 392 -4.30 1.55 2.61
N ARG A 393 -4.15 0.82 3.71
CA ARG A 393 -3.48 1.32 4.91
C ARG A 393 -2.22 0.52 5.17
N GLN A 394 -1.27 1.12 5.83
CA GLN A 394 -0.02 0.48 6.26
C GLN A 394 0.07 0.42 7.78
N LYS A 395 0.83 -0.55 8.30
CA LYS A 395 1.18 -0.54 9.72
C LYS A 395 2.07 0.67 10.02
N ASN A 396 1.81 1.35 11.15
CA ASN A 396 2.52 2.56 11.59
C ASN A 396 2.43 3.73 10.58
N ILE A 397 1.33 3.86 9.90
CA ILE A 397 0.99 5.03 9.09
C ILE A 397 0.62 6.20 10.01
N ALA A 398 1.03 7.41 9.64
CA ALA A 398 0.73 8.62 10.42
C ALA A 398 -0.79 8.78 10.61
N ASP A 399 -1.21 9.14 11.82
CA ASP A 399 -2.61 9.39 12.23
C ASP A 399 -3.60 8.28 11.84
N ASN A 400 -3.11 7.03 11.66
CA ASN A 400 -3.92 5.90 11.21
C ASN A 400 -4.68 6.15 9.90
N LEU A 401 -4.10 6.95 9.01
CA LEU A 401 -4.65 7.34 7.73
C LEU A 401 -4.44 6.27 6.66
N GLU A 402 -4.68 6.62 5.43
CA GLU A 402 -4.61 5.75 4.26
C GLU A 402 -3.71 6.30 3.16
N ASN A 403 -3.39 5.45 2.21
CA ASN A 403 -2.85 5.81 0.90
C ASN A 403 -3.97 5.71 -0.12
N ILE A 404 -4.13 6.71 -0.97
CA ILE A 404 -5.24 6.78 -1.92
C ILE A 404 -4.68 7.04 -3.32
N GLY A 405 -5.11 6.23 -4.28
CA GLY A 405 -4.93 6.51 -5.69
C GLY A 405 -6.15 7.21 -6.27
N TYR A 406 -5.91 8.32 -6.92
CA TYR A 406 -6.90 9.11 -7.65
C TYR A 406 -6.65 9.01 -9.15
N CYS A 407 -7.70 9.02 -9.96
CA CYS A 407 -7.58 8.98 -11.42
C CYS A 407 -8.62 9.89 -12.08
N LYS A 408 -8.32 10.32 -13.30
CA LYS A 408 -9.33 10.83 -14.23
C LYS A 408 -10.16 9.65 -14.74
N ASP A 409 -11.32 9.94 -15.27
CA ASP A 409 -12.26 8.92 -15.78
C ASP A 409 -11.59 8.01 -16.81
N GLY A 410 -11.77 6.68 -16.66
CA GLY A 410 -11.18 5.65 -17.51
C GLY A 410 -9.66 5.48 -17.37
N CYS A 411 -9.04 6.10 -16.36
CA CYS A 411 -7.60 6.03 -16.11
C CYS A 411 -7.25 5.25 -14.83
N GLU A 412 -8.17 4.49 -14.26
CA GLU A 412 -7.91 3.63 -13.11
C GLU A 412 -6.85 2.55 -13.45
N SER A 413 -5.95 2.25 -12.53
CA SER A 413 -5.04 1.12 -12.68
C SER A 413 -5.70 -0.17 -12.22
N ILE A 414 -5.97 -1.05 -13.16
CA ILE A 414 -6.56 -2.37 -12.93
C ILE A 414 -5.64 -3.20 -12.03
N TYR A 415 -4.33 -3.16 -12.31
CA TYR A 415 -3.34 -3.85 -11.49
C TYR A 415 -3.41 -3.41 -10.01
N ASN A 416 -3.50 -2.09 -9.75
CA ASN A 416 -3.57 -1.57 -8.39
C ASN A 416 -4.86 -2.00 -7.69
N ILE A 417 -5.99 -2.02 -8.38
CA ILE A 417 -7.26 -2.54 -7.85
C ILE A 417 -7.10 -4.02 -7.49
N CYS A 418 -6.63 -4.84 -8.42
CA CYS A 418 -6.51 -6.28 -8.22
C CYS A 418 -5.56 -6.65 -7.07
N ILE A 419 -4.40 -5.99 -6.97
CA ILE A 419 -3.43 -6.28 -5.91
C ILE A 419 -3.91 -5.83 -4.52
N MET A 420 -4.66 -4.72 -4.45
CA MET A 420 -5.17 -4.19 -3.18
C MET A 420 -6.39 -4.98 -2.68
N GLU A 421 -7.25 -5.43 -3.58
CA GLU A 421 -8.46 -6.19 -3.22
C GLU A 421 -8.19 -7.69 -3.04
N ASP A 422 -7.01 -8.21 -3.45
CA ASP A 422 -6.69 -9.65 -3.46
C ASP A 422 -7.76 -10.47 -4.23
N VAL A 423 -7.98 -10.14 -5.49
CA VAL A 423 -9.06 -10.71 -6.30
C VAL A 423 -8.58 -11.34 -7.62
N GLN A 424 -7.28 -11.39 -7.83
CA GLN A 424 -6.67 -11.94 -9.04
C GLN A 424 -5.32 -12.59 -8.71
N THR A 425 -4.99 -13.66 -9.40
CA THR A 425 -3.63 -14.23 -9.37
C THR A 425 -2.64 -13.26 -10.00
N ILE A 426 -1.53 -13.03 -9.31
CA ILE A 426 -0.42 -12.19 -9.78
C ILE A 426 0.83 -13.06 -9.81
N LEU A 427 1.31 -13.41 -11.00
CA LEU A 427 2.62 -14.02 -11.15
C LEU A 427 3.71 -12.94 -11.06
N ALA A 428 4.63 -13.10 -10.13
CA ALA A 428 5.59 -12.07 -9.79
C ALA A 428 7.02 -12.57 -9.94
N ALA A 429 7.74 -12.03 -10.93
CA ALA A 429 9.13 -12.35 -11.22
C ALA A 429 10.10 -11.36 -10.59
N GLY A 430 11.29 -11.85 -10.25
CA GLY A 430 12.40 -11.07 -9.77
C GLY A 430 12.53 -11.02 -8.25
N CYS A 431 13.61 -10.45 -7.80
CA CYS A 431 13.98 -10.36 -6.40
C CYS A 431 12.97 -9.54 -5.58
N GLY A 432 12.61 -10.05 -4.41
CA GLY A 432 11.63 -9.43 -3.52
C GLY A 432 10.18 -9.49 -4.01
N ALA A 433 9.93 -10.09 -5.17
CA ALA A 433 8.60 -10.28 -5.71
C ALA A 433 7.82 -11.34 -4.91
N SER A 434 6.51 -11.21 -4.87
CA SER A 434 5.61 -12.13 -4.19
C SER A 434 4.47 -12.50 -5.12
N THR A 435 4.52 -13.70 -5.68
CA THR A 435 3.41 -14.28 -6.43
C THR A 435 2.23 -14.47 -5.49
N LYS A 436 1.06 -13.97 -5.90
CA LYS A 436 -0.22 -14.19 -5.24
C LYS A 436 -1.05 -15.16 -6.06
N LEU A 437 -1.47 -16.24 -5.45
CA LEU A 437 -2.31 -17.27 -6.07
C LEU A 437 -3.71 -17.17 -5.48
N TYR A 438 -4.68 -16.79 -6.30
CA TYR A 438 -6.05 -16.54 -5.91
C TYR A 438 -6.96 -17.69 -6.38
N ASP A 439 -7.68 -18.32 -5.47
CA ASP A 439 -8.53 -19.49 -5.74
C ASP A 439 -10.03 -19.14 -5.87
N GLY A 440 -10.37 -17.87 -5.99
CA GLY A 440 -11.75 -17.36 -5.98
C GLY A 440 -12.20 -16.87 -4.59
N LYS A 441 -11.49 -17.25 -3.53
CA LYS A 441 -11.82 -16.88 -2.14
C LYS A 441 -10.60 -16.46 -1.33
N ASN A 442 -9.53 -17.23 -1.41
CA ASN A 442 -8.33 -17.07 -0.60
C ASN A 442 -7.13 -16.74 -1.47
N VAL A 443 -6.10 -16.16 -0.85
CA VAL A 443 -4.82 -15.88 -1.49
C VAL A 443 -3.71 -16.60 -0.74
N SER A 444 -2.99 -17.47 -1.43
CA SER A 444 -1.70 -17.98 -0.99
C SER A 444 -0.55 -17.20 -1.65
N ARG A 445 0.67 -17.32 -1.11
CA ARG A 445 1.82 -16.56 -1.59
C ARG A 445 3.05 -17.43 -1.77
N VAL A 446 3.73 -17.24 -2.90
CA VAL A 446 5.07 -17.78 -3.15
C VAL A 446 6.04 -16.58 -3.24
N ILE A 447 7.00 -16.53 -2.33
CA ILE A 447 7.88 -15.36 -2.15
C ILE A 447 9.26 -15.66 -2.75
N ASN A 448 9.77 -14.76 -3.58
CA ASN A 448 11.13 -14.81 -4.13
C ASN A 448 12.18 -14.38 -3.11
N TYR A 449 13.44 -14.66 -3.41
CA TYR A 449 14.56 -14.19 -2.60
C TYR A 449 14.53 -12.67 -2.44
N LYS A 450 14.82 -12.23 -1.23
CA LYS A 450 14.63 -10.84 -0.86
C LYS A 450 15.66 -9.89 -1.46
N TYR A 451 16.91 -10.35 -1.59
CA TYR A 451 18.02 -9.50 -2.03
C TYR A 451 18.61 -9.97 -3.35
N PRO A 452 19.11 -9.05 -4.23
CA PRO A 452 19.67 -9.43 -5.54
C PRO A 452 20.76 -10.47 -5.47
N TYR A 453 21.69 -10.38 -4.54
CA TYR A 453 22.78 -11.36 -4.37
C TYR A 453 22.26 -12.76 -3.98
N GLU A 454 21.20 -12.86 -3.16
CA GLU A 454 20.55 -14.12 -2.83
C GLU A 454 19.81 -14.70 -4.04
N TYR A 455 19.13 -13.84 -4.79
CA TYR A 455 18.44 -14.23 -6.00
C TYR A 455 19.41 -14.80 -7.05
N ILE A 456 20.55 -14.14 -7.26
CA ILE A 456 21.59 -14.58 -8.20
C ILE A 456 22.21 -15.90 -7.72
N SER A 457 22.69 -15.97 -6.49
CA SER A 457 23.45 -17.13 -5.97
C SER A 457 22.60 -18.38 -5.79
N ARG A 458 21.29 -18.24 -5.60
CA ARG A 458 20.34 -19.33 -5.33
C ARG A 458 19.31 -19.54 -6.43
N PHE A 459 19.55 -19.01 -7.61
CA PHE A 459 18.59 -19.08 -8.73
C PHE A 459 18.21 -20.52 -9.09
N ALA A 460 19.13 -21.46 -9.01
CA ALA A 460 18.84 -22.88 -9.28
C ALA A 460 17.71 -23.46 -8.41
N LEU A 461 17.53 -22.94 -7.19
CA LEU A 461 16.46 -23.36 -6.27
C LEU A 461 15.09 -22.72 -6.59
N MET A 462 15.02 -21.82 -7.56
CA MET A 462 13.77 -21.19 -7.97
C MET A 462 12.79 -22.19 -8.56
N ASN A 463 13.27 -23.27 -9.20
CA ASN A 463 12.41 -24.30 -9.75
C ASN A 463 11.53 -24.99 -8.70
N GLU A 464 12.00 -25.12 -7.45
CA GLU A 464 11.21 -25.68 -6.36
C GLU A 464 10.02 -24.78 -6.03
N ARG A 465 10.24 -23.48 -5.98
CA ARG A 465 9.17 -22.48 -5.74
C ARG A 465 8.17 -22.43 -6.88
N LYS A 466 8.59 -22.66 -8.12
CA LYS A 466 7.69 -22.74 -9.28
C LYS A 466 6.77 -23.94 -9.24
N ARG A 467 7.19 -25.05 -8.66
CA ARG A 467 6.33 -26.21 -8.43
C ARG A 467 5.11 -25.87 -7.56
N ASP A 468 5.28 -25.03 -6.54
CA ASP A 468 4.14 -24.60 -5.72
C ASP A 468 3.08 -23.85 -6.55
N ILE A 469 3.53 -23.08 -7.55
CA ILE A 469 2.65 -22.36 -8.48
C ILE A 469 1.96 -23.35 -9.45
N GLU A 470 2.70 -24.31 -10.00
CA GLU A 470 2.16 -25.34 -10.89
C GLU A 470 1.14 -26.22 -10.16
N ASN A 471 1.47 -26.70 -8.96
CA ASN A 471 0.58 -27.50 -8.11
C ASN A 471 -0.73 -26.76 -7.83
N PHE A 472 -0.67 -25.47 -7.54
CA PHE A 472 -1.86 -24.66 -7.32
C PHE A 472 -2.78 -24.67 -8.56
N PHE A 473 -2.24 -24.47 -9.76
CA PHE A 473 -3.05 -24.49 -10.98
C PHE A 473 -3.56 -25.89 -11.34
N GLU A 474 -2.76 -26.94 -11.11
CA GLU A 474 -3.19 -28.32 -11.28
C GLU A 474 -4.38 -28.66 -10.37
N GLU A 475 -4.34 -28.28 -9.10
CA GLU A 475 -5.41 -28.54 -8.14
C GLU A 475 -6.69 -27.72 -8.44
N LYS A 476 -6.54 -26.45 -8.85
CA LYS A 476 -7.70 -25.54 -8.94
C LYS A 476 -8.33 -25.46 -10.32
N LEU A 477 -7.56 -25.63 -11.40
CA LEU A 477 -8.10 -25.58 -12.76
C LEU A 477 -8.57 -26.95 -13.28
N THR A 478 -8.18 -28.05 -12.62
CA THR A 478 -8.69 -29.40 -12.94
C THR A 478 -10.08 -29.63 -12.33
N LEU A 479 -10.47 -28.80 -11.35
CA LEU A 479 -11.77 -28.87 -10.65
C LEU A 479 -12.83 -27.88 -11.19
N ALA A 480 -12.47 -27.04 -12.17
CA ALA A 480 -13.35 -26.06 -12.83
C ALA A 480 -13.58 -26.43 -14.30
#